data_d348c12bee46b00bef597b53d123d7d9
#
_entry.id   d348c12bee46b00bef597b53d123d7d9
#
_cell.length_a   1.000
_cell.length_b   1.000
_cell.length_c   1.000
_cell.angle_alpha   90.00
_cell.angle_beta   90.00
_cell.angle_gamma   90.00
#
_symmetry.space_group_name_H-M   'P 1'
#
loop_
_entity.id
_entity.type
_entity.pdbx_description
1 polymer ?
#
loop_
_entity_poly.entity_id
_entity_poly.type
_entity_poly.pdbx_seq_one_letter_code
_entity_poly.pdbx_strand_id
1 'polypeptide(L)'
;MDESSVASSKSYRGKRLLEAENLVKSISKELVTNNSKLIKSVVVRFSGIYGPGRRRLLNQIKKGNIASKHPVSWTNRIHVVDCAGIIIHIIDLYSQKKDISDLYIGTDNQPVPAYEIQSWLASHMRVKVEENNEIPKNIDNKNVNRRCNNKLIKDSGYNFIFPDFKKGYIPLLLENNSTFKLP
;
A
#
# COMPACT_ATOMS: atom_id res chain seq x y z
N MET A 1 12.83 -2.27 0.82
CA MET A 1 12.78 -1.14 -0.13
C MET A 1 12.34 0.08 0.64
N ASP A 2 13.01 1.16 0.43
CA ASP A 2 12.78 2.47 1.02
C ASP A 2 12.87 3.56 -0.07
N GLU A 3 12.82 4.81 0.32
CA GLU A 3 12.83 5.96 -0.59
C GLU A 3 14.14 6.10 -1.39
N SER A 4 15.24 5.53 -0.88
CA SER A 4 16.55 5.51 -1.57
C SER A 4 16.63 4.43 -2.66
N SER A 5 15.70 3.50 -2.65
CA SER A 5 15.67 2.37 -3.59
C SER A 5 15.40 2.84 -5.02
N VAL A 6 16.24 2.44 -5.98
CA VAL A 6 16.06 2.81 -7.39
C VAL A 6 14.73 2.25 -7.92
N ALA A 7 13.87 3.17 -8.37
CA ALA A 7 12.60 2.78 -8.98
C ALA A 7 12.83 2.34 -10.43
N SER A 8 12.45 1.12 -10.74
CA SER A 8 12.48 0.60 -12.10
C SER A 8 11.23 -0.23 -12.38
N SER A 9 10.74 -0.20 -13.60
CA SER A 9 9.63 -1.04 -14.03
C SER A 9 9.82 -1.52 -15.46
N LYS A 10 9.54 -2.81 -15.68
CA LYS A 10 9.47 -3.39 -17.02
C LYS A 10 8.09 -3.22 -17.66
N SER A 11 7.04 -3.04 -16.86
CA SER A 11 5.67 -2.88 -17.35
C SER A 11 5.43 -1.48 -17.93
N TYR A 12 4.61 -1.40 -18.97
CA TYR A 12 4.18 -0.13 -19.57
C TYR A 12 3.62 0.83 -18.53
N ARG A 13 2.67 0.36 -17.70
CA ARG A 13 2.05 1.16 -16.64
C ARG A 13 3.06 1.71 -15.65
N GLY A 14 4.00 0.87 -15.22
CA GLY A 14 5.03 1.30 -14.27
C GLY A 14 5.99 2.33 -14.86
N LYS A 15 6.36 2.21 -16.16
CA LYS A 15 7.15 3.23 -16.85
C LYS A 15 6.43 4.57 -16.88
N ARG A 16 5.13 4.59 -17.24
CA ARG A 16 4.33 5.82 -17.27
C ARG A 16 4.21 6.49 -15.91
N LEU A 17 4.07 5.71 -14.83
CA LEU A 17 4.08 6.27 -13.47
C LEU A 17 5.42 6.93 -13.13
N LEU A 18 6.54 6.31 -13.49
CA LEU A 18 7.87 6.90 -13.27
C LEU A 18 8.09 8.17 -14.11
N GLU A 19 7.62 8.19 -15.35
CA GLU A 19 7.65 9.40 -16.20
C GLU A 19 6.83 10.54 -15.56
N ALA A 20 5.63 10.25 -15.05
CA ALA A 20 4.81 11.23 -14.34
C ALA A 20 5.50 11.77 -13.07
N GLU A 21 6.12 10.90 -12.27
CA GLU A 21 6.89 11.32 -11.10
C GLU A 21 8.05 12.25 -11.48
N ASN A 22 8.77 11.93 -12.56
CA ASN A 22 9.89 12.75 -13.04
C ASN A 22 9.40 14.11 -13.56
N LEU A 23 8.28 14.14 -14.28
CA LEU A 23 7.67 15.39 -14.77
C LEU A 23 7.28 16.30 -13.60
N VAL A 24 6.62 15.76 -12.57
CA VAL A 24 6.25 16.53 -11.37
C VAL A 24 7.49 17.14 -10.69
N LYS A 25 8.57 16.36 -10.60
CA LYS A 25 9.84 16.84 -10.02
C LYS A 25 10.50 17.93 -10.87
N SER A 26 10.47 17.84 -12.21
CA SER A 26 11.05 18.85 -13.09
C SER A 26 10.30 20.16 -13.00
N ILE A 27 8.97 20.13 -13.06
CA ILE A 27 8.11 21.32 -12.93
C ILE A 27 8.38 22.03 -11.59
N SER A 28 8.50 21.29 -10.50
CA SER A 28 8.80 21.87 -9.19
C SER A 28 10.14 22.63 -9.19
N LYS A 29 11.17 22.10 -9.85
CA LYS A 29 12.47 22.75 -9.96
C LYS A 29 12.40 24.03 -10.78
N GLU A 30 11.70 24.02 -11.91
CA GLU A 30 11.52 25.19 -12.77
C GLU A 30 10.79 26.33 -12.07
N LEU A 31 9.74 26.01 -11.30
CA LEU A 31 8.96 26.99 -10.55
C LEU A 31 9.77 27.63 -9.41
N VAL A 32 10.66 26.88 -8.77
CA VAL A 32 11.57 27.41 -7.74
C VAL A 32 12.57 28.40 -8.35
N THR A 33 13.10 28.14 -9.56
CA THR A 33 14.06 29.04 -10.23
C THR A 33 13.44 30.35 -10.69
N ASN A 34 12.14 30.38 -10.96
CA ASN A 34 11.40 31.55 -11.43
C ASN A 34 10.83 32.44 -10.29
N ASN A 35 11.44 32.45 -9.11
CA ASN A 35 10.99 33.22 -7.93
C ASN A 35 9.58 32.91 -7.41
N SER A 36 8.93 31.85 -7.88
CA SER A 36 7.65 31.37 -7.32
C SER A 36 7.92 30.58 -6.05
N LYS A 37 8.03 31.26 -4.95
CA LYS A 37 8.60 30.84 -3.67
C LYS A 37 7.88 29.68 -2.94
N LEU A 38 6.84 29.05 -3.51
CA LEU A 38 5.87 28.28 -2.72
C LEU A 38 5.41 26.96 -3.32
N ILE A 39 6.06 26.41 -4.34
CA ILE A 39 5.63 25.12 -4.87
C ILE A 39 6.68 24.06 -4.58
N LYS A 40 6.39 23.18 -3.62
CA LYS A 40 7.13 21.94 -3.40
C LYS A 40 6.30 20.76 -3.88
N SER A 41 6.82 19.95 -4.78
CA SER A 41 6.20 18.70 -5.16
C SER A 41 6.65 17.58 -4.24
N VAL A 42 5.71 16.74 -3.83
CA VAL A 42 5.97 15.55 -3.03
C VAL A 42 5.30 14.36 -3.70
N VAL A 43 6.05 13.29 -3.90
CA VAL A 43 5.54 12.02 -4.40
C VAL A 43 5.28 11.09 -3.22
N VAL A 44 4.09 10.52 -3.13
CA VAL A 44 3.79 9.45 -2.17
C VAL A 44 3.47 8.16 -2.91
N ARG A 45 4.33 7.16 -2.76
CA ARG A 45 4.13 5.83 -3.33
C ARG A 45 3.40 4.94 -2.35
N PHE A 46 2.11 4.76 -2.57
CA PHE A 46 1.33 3.85 -1.74
C PHE A 46 1.50 2.40 -2.19
N SER A 47 1.62 1.50 -1.23
CA SER A 47 1.55 0.05 -1.43
C SER A 47 0.12 -0.39 -1.76
N GLY A 48 -0.20 -1.67 -1.70
CA GLY A 48 -1.53 -2.19 -2.04
C GLY A 48 -2.64 -1.57 -1.17
N ILE A 49 -3.39 -0.62 -1.71
CA ILE A 49 -4.44 0.09 -0.97
C ILE A 49 -5.65 -0.82 -0.76
N TYR A 50 -6.11 -0.94 0.49
CA TYR A 50 -7.32 -1.66 0.87
C TYR A 50 -8.20 -0.80 1.80
N GLY A 51 -9.43 -1.24 2.06
CA GLY A 51 -10.38 -0.52 2.91
C GLY A 51 -11.81 -0.58 2.37
N PRO A 52 -12.72 0.26 2.86
CA PRO A 52 -14.09 0.36 2.37
C PRO A 52 -14.15 0.54 0.85
N GLY A 53 -15.04 -0.19 0.18
CA GLY A 53 -15.16 -0.18 -1.29
C GLY A 53 -14.09 -0.97 -2.06
N ARG A 54 -12.98 -1.40 -1.42
CA ARG A 54 -11.85 -2.11 -2.06
C ARG A 54 -11.84 -3.59 -1.68
N ARG A 55 -12.85 -4.34 -2.10
CA ARG A 55 -13.12 -5.73 -1.67
C ARG A 55 -12.46 -6.81 -2.52
N ARG A 56 -11.54 -6.47 -3.42
CA ARG A 56 -10.96 -7.45 -4.37
C ARG A 56 -10.40 -8.69 -3.68
N LEU A 57 -9.59 -8.51 -2.63
CA LEU A 57 -8.99 -9.64 -1.90
C LEU A 57 -10.06 -10.48 -1.18
N LEU A 58 -10.99 -9.83 -0.49
CA LEU A 58 -12.09 -10.53 0.19
C LEU A 58 -12.95 -11.34 -0.79
N ASN A 59 -13.23 -10.78 -1.97
CA ASN A 59 -13.98 -11.48 -3.02
C ASN A 59 -13.22 -12.66 -3.62
N GLN A 60 -11.88 -12.56 -3.72
CA GLN A 60 -11.02 -13.67 -4.14
C GLN A 60 -11.08 -14.81 -3.11
N ILE A 61 -10.96 -14.48 -1.82
CA ILE A 61 -11.00 -15.45 -0.73
C ILE A 61 -12.38 -16.12 -0.64
N LYS A 62 -13.49 -15.39 -0.82
CA LYS A 62 -14.84 -15.98 -0.87
C LYS A 62 -14.98 -17.09 -1.91
N LYS A 63 -14.17 -17.04 -2.98
CA LYS A 63 -14.15 -18.10 -4.02
C LYS A 63 -13.24 -19.29 -3.66
N GLY A 64 -12.68 -19.31 -2.45
CA GLY A 64 -11.74 -20.36 -2.02
C GLY A 64 -10.32 -20.19 -2.53
N ASN A 65 -10.04 -19.14 -3.30
CA ASN A 65 -8.71 -18.92 -3.91
C ASN A 65 -7.80 -18.17 -2.95
N ILE A 66 -6.76 -18.86 -2.44
CA ILE A 66 -5.68 -18.25 -1.66
C ILE A 66 -4.33 -18.52 -2.31
N ALA A 67 -3.35 -17.70 -1.95
CA ALA A 67 -1.97 -17.86 -2.41
C ALA A 67 -1.38 -19.17 -1.88
N SER A 68 -0.48 -19.77 -2.67
CA SER A 68 0.33 -20.88 -2.22
C SER A 68 1.25 -20.48 -1.05
N LYS A 69 1.52 -21.41 -0.14
CA LYS A 69 2.46 -21.21 0.96
C LYS A 69 3.90 -21.12 0.47
N HIS A 70 4.22 -21.84 -0.58
CA HIS A 70 5.54 -21.86 -1.21
C HIS A 70 5.44 -21.69 -2.74
N PRO A 71 6.35 -20.95 -3.38
CA PRO A 71 7.34 -20.04 -2.78
C PRO A 71 6.68 -18.87 -2.05
N VAL A 72 7.33 -18.37 -1.01
CA VAL A 72 6.78 -17.25 -0.21
C VAL A 72 6.66 -16.00 -1.07
N SER A 73 5.45 -15.43 -1.11
CA SER A 73 5.14 -14.17 -1.80
C SER A 73 4.83 -13.09 -0.76
N TRP A 74 5.72 -12.11 -0.63
CA TRP A 74 5.52 -10.99 0.29
C TRP A 74 4.58 -9.94 -0.28
N THR A 75 3.75 -9.38 0.57
CA THR A 75 2.81 -8.32 0.22
C THR A 75 2.95 -7.13 1.15
N ASN A 76 2.79 -5.95 0.58
CA ASN A 76 2.77 -4.68 1.31
C ASN A 76 1.42 -4.03 1.06
N ARG A 77 0.87 -3.35 2.06
CA ARG A 77 -0.44 -2.73 1.97
C ARG A 77 -0.57 -1.50 2.84
N ILE A 78 -1.62 -0.75 2.60
CA ILE A 78 -1.98 0.40 3.41
C ILE A 78 -3.51 0.58 3.39
N HIS A 79 -4.08 0.94 4.52
CA HIS A 79 -5.50 1.26 4.59
C HIS A 79 -5.78 2.61 3.93
N VAL A 80 -6.93 2.74 3.23
CA VAL A 80 -7.29 3.97 2.51
C VAL A 80 -7.35 5.20 3.41
N VAL A 81 -7.74 5.03 4.67
CA VAL A 81 -7.76 6.13 5.65
C VAL A 81 -6.35 6.62 5.95
N ASP A 82 -5.38 5.72 6.10
CA ASP A 82 -3.98 6.11 6.28
C ASP A 82 -3.38 6.74 5.03
N CYS A 83 -3.85 6.39 3.82
CA CYS A 83 -3.46 7.12 2.61
C CYS A 83 -3.85 8.60 2.70
N ALA A 84 -5.09 8.89 3.10
CA ALA A 84 -5.56 10.26 3.28
C ALA A 84 -4.83 10.96 4.44
N GLY A 85 -4.65 10.24 5.57
CA GLY A 85 -3.95 10.74 6.74
C GLY A 85 -2.51 11.15 6.46
N ILE A 86 -1.76 10.35 5.68
CA ILE A 86 -0.39 10.67 5.26
C ILE A 86 -0.35 11.94 4.41
N ILE A 87 -1.28 12.09 3.47
CA ILE A 87 -1.34 13.30 2.62
C ILE A 87 -1.60 14.54 3.48
N ILE A 88 -2.59 14.49 4.37
CA ILE A 88 -2.91 15.58 5.29
C ILE A 88 -1.70 15.91 6.17
N HIS A 89 -1.06 14.89 6.76
CA HIS A 89 0.11 15.07 7.60
C HIS A 89 1.26 15.80 6.87
N ILE A 90 1.55 15.43 5.62
CA ILE A 90 2.59 16.09 4.82
C ILE A 90 2.21 17.55 4.53
N ILE A 91 0.93 17.83 4.22
CA ILE A 91 0.43 19.19 4.02
C ILE A 91 0.60 20.03 5.31
N ASP A 92 0.27 19.46 6.47
CA ASP A 92 0.42 20.11 7.76
C ASP A 92 1.88 20.41 8.10
N LEU A 93 2.80 19.47 7.85
CA LEU A 93 4.23 19.70 8.02
C LEU A 93 4.71 20.86 7.13
N TYR A 94 4.29 20.87 5.87
CA TYR A 94 4.63 21.94 4.93
C TYR A 94 4.09 23.30 5.38
N SER A 95 2.85 23.37 5.84
CA SER A 95 2.23 24.59 6.35
C SER A 95 2.95 25.16 7.57
N GLN A 96 3.50 24.26 8.40
CA GLN A 96 4.32 24.60 9.59
C GLN A 96 5.78 24.94 9.21
N LYS A 97 6.14 25.00 7.92
CA LYS A 97 7.49 25.23 7.43
C LYS A 97 8.52 24.20 7.92
N LYS A 98 8.07 23.00 8.24
CA LYS A 98 8.96 21.88 8.57
C LYS A 98 9.58 21.32 7.30
N ASP A 99 10.75 20.71 7.45
CA ASP A 99 11.38 20.03 6.33
C ASP A 99 10.59 18.77 5.96
N ILE A 100 10.32 18.62 4.67
CA ILE A 100 9.61 17.46 4.10
C ILE A 100 10.42 16.87 2.95
N SER A 101 10.39 15.55 2.83
CA SER A 101 11.02 14.84 1.73
C SER A 101 10.24 15.00 0.42
N ASP A 102 10.94 14.85 -0.71
CA ASP A 102 10.32 14.85 -2.04
C ASP A 102 9.65 13.51 -2.39
N LEU A 103 9.92 12.46 -1.60
CA LEU A 103 9.37 11.13 -1.79
C LEU A 103 9.08 10.48 -0.43
N TYR A 104 7.91 9.85 -0.32
CA TYR A 104 7.53 8.98 0.81
C TYR A 104 6.98 7.65 0.32
N ILE A 105 7.25 6.59 1.08
CA ILE A 105 6.59 5.29 0.91
C ILE A 105 5.48 5.14 1.94
N GLY A 106 4.23 5.13 1.47
CA GLY A 106 3.04 4.86 2.28
C GLY A 106 2.74 3.36 2.31
N THR A 107 3.11 2.71 3.39
CA THR A 107 2.79 1.29 3.67
C THR A 107 2.56 1.11 5.16
N ASP A 108 1.76 0.11 5.56
CA ASP A 108 1.59 -0.22 6.98
C ASP A 108 2.90 -0.74 7.61
N ASN A 109 2.87 -1.03 8.92
CA ASN A 109 4.07 -1.44 9.65
C ASN A 109 4.47 -2.91 9.43
N GLN A 110 3.63 -3.68 8.69
CA GLN A 110 3.79 -5.14 8.66
C GLN A 110 3.73 -5.70 7.23
N PRO A 111 4.86 -5.79 6.52
CA PRO A 111 4.93 -6.67 5.35
C PRO A 111 4.59 -8.10 5.75
N VAL A 112 3.67 -8.75 5.03
CA VAL A 112 3.15 -10.07 5.38
C VAL A 112 3.16 -10.99 4.14
N PRO A 113 3.51 -12.29 4.30
CA PRO A 113 3.30 -13.28 3.24
C PRO A 113 1.84 -13.32 2.78
N ALA A 114 1.64 -13.41 1.46
CA ALA A 114 0.30 -13.45 0.87
C ALA A 114 -0.54 -14.59 1.45
N TYR A 115 0.05 -15.77 1.63
CA TYR A 115 -0.60 -16.92 2.23
C TYR A 115 -1.10 -16.61 3.65
N GLU A 116 -0.27 -15.99 4.48
CA GLU A 116 -0.59 -15.72 5.88
C GLU A 116 -1.83 -14.85 6.03
N ILE A 117 -1.86 -13.70 5.33
CA ILE A 117 -3.04 -12.82 5.40
C ILE A 117 -4.27 -13.46 4.79
N GLN A 118 -4.13 -14.20 3.69
CA GLN A 118 -5.27 -14.81 3.02
C GLN A 118 -5.85 -15.95 3.84
N SER A 119 -5.02 -16.77 4.47
CA SER A 119 -5.45 -17.82 5.40
C SER A 119 -6.13 -17.23 6.64
N TRP A 120 -5.57 -16.17 7.20
CA TRP A 120 -6.19 -15.45 8.32
C TRP A 120 -7.57 -14.90 7.95
N LEU A 121 -7.71 -14.26 6.81
CA LEU A 121 -9.00 -13.77 6.32
C LEU A 121 -9.99 -14.90 6.04
N ALA A 122 -9.54 -15.98 5.39
CA ALA A 122 -10.39 -17.14 5.10
C ALA A 122 -10.97 -17.74 6.39
N SER A 123 -10.14 -17.91 7.43
CA SER A 123 -10.57 -18.39 8.75
C SER A 123 -11.65 -17.48 9.35
N HIS A 124 -11.46 -16.15 9.34
CA HIS A 124 -12.43 -15.19 9.90
C HIS A 124 -13.72 -15.11 9.08
N MET A 125 -13.63 -15.34 7.78
CA MET A 125 -14.79 -15.43 6.88
C MET A 125 -15.46 -16.79 6.87
N ARG A 126 -14.92 -17.79 7.59
CA ARG A 126 -15.37 -19.19 7.62
C ARG A 126 -15.45 -19.81 6.22
N VAL A 127 -14.51 -19.45 5.36
CA VAL A 127 -14.40 -20.01 3.99
C VAL A 127 -13.47 -21.21 4.04
N LYS A 128 -13.94 -22.34 3.53
CA LYS A 128 -13.08 -23.51 3.28
C LYS A 128 -12.15 -23.18 2.13
N VAL A 129 -10.86 -23.31 2.33
CA VAL A 129 -9.84 -23.12 1.30
C VAL A 129 -9.15 -24.44 1.06
N GLU A 130 -8.99 -24.78 -0.20
CA GLU A 130 -8.11 -25.89 -0.57
C GLU A 130 -6.69 -25.36 -0.67
N GLU A 131 -5.76 -26.04 -0.03
CA GLU A 131 -4.34 -25.70 -0.18
C GLU A 131 -3.93 -26.00 -1.61
N ASN A 132 -3.82 -24.95 -2.41
CA ASN A 132 -3.35 -25.07 -3.76
C ASN A 132 -1.83 -25.23 -3.73
N ASN A 133 -1.36 -26.47 -3.72
CA ASN A 133 0.07 -26.81 -3.73
C ASN A 133 0.70 -26.71 -5.14
N GLU A 134 -0.08 -26.28 -6.14
CA GLU A 134 0.47 -26.04 -7.46
C GLU A 134 1.37 -24.82 -7.45
N ILE A 135 2.65 -25.05 -7.74
CA ILE A 135 3.63 -23.97 -7.96
C ILE A 135 3.22 -23.25 -9.25
N PRO A 136 2.81 -21.98 -9.21
CA PRO A 136 2.47 -21.26 -10.44
C PRO A 136 3.66 -21.23 -11.38
N LYS A 137 3.49 -21.76 -12.59
CA LYS A 137 4.56 -21.95 -13.60
C LYS A 137 5.26 -20.65 -14.07
N ASN A 138 4.77 -19.46 -13.68
CA ASN A 138 5.26 -18.15 -14.17
C ASN A 138 5.36 -17.10 -13.06
N ILE A 139 5.99 -17.40 -11.93
CA ILE A 139 6.32 -16.35 -10.96
C ILE A 139 7.66 -15.74 -11.38
N ASP A 140 7.62 -14.52 -11.90
CA ASP A 140 8.82 -13.67 -12.00
C ASP A 140 9.28 -13.35 -10.56
N ASN A 141 10.14 -14.22 -10.02
CA ASN A 141 10.57 -14.24 -8.60
C ASN A 141 11.17 -12.91 -8.11
N LYS A 142 11.55 -12.01 -9.03
CA LYS A 142 12.16 -10.72 -8.68
C LYS A 142 11.18 -9.72 -8.06
N ASN A 143 9.87 -9.83 -8.33
CA ASN A 143 8.86 -8.89 -7.85
C ASN A 143 8.12 -9.36 -6.58
N VAL A 144 8.27 -10.62 -6.21
CA VAL A 144 7.46 -11.29 -5.17
C VAL A 144 8.04 -11.10 -3.76
N ASN A 145 9.28 -10.64 -3.65
CA ASN A 145 10.02 -10.59 -2.39
C ASN A 145 10.28 -9.16 -1.86
N ARG A 146 9.49 -8.19 -2.29
CA ARG A 146 9.68 -6.81 -1.86
C ARG A 146 8.98 -6.57 -0.53
N ARG A 147 9.73 -6.07 0.44
CA ARG A 147 9.22 -5.57 1.71
C ARG A 147 9.51 -4.08 1.77
N CYS A 148 8.45 -3.28 1.79
CA CYS A 148 8.57 -1.83 1.87
C CYS A 148 8.79 -1.39 3.32
N ASN A 149 9.57 -0.33 3.48
CA ASN A 149 9.86 0.30 4.76
C ASN A 149 9.15 1.66 4.80
N ASN A 150 8.47 1.95 5.89
CA ASN A 150 7.75 3.20 6.12
C ASN A 150 8.44 4.09 7.17
N LYS A 151 9.72 3.86 7.38
CA LYS A 151 10.47 4.55 8.44
C LYS A 151 10.40 6.08 8.27
N LEU A 152 10.56 6.58 7.04
CA LEU A 152 10.63 8.02 6.79
C LEU A 152 9.32 8.74 7.17
N ILE A 153 8.16 8.18 6.81
CA ILE A 153 6.87 8.80 7.18
C ILE A 153 6.60 8.67 8.68
N LYS A 154 7.06 7.61 9.35
CA LYS A 154 6.99 7.47 10.81
C LYS A 154 7.91 8.46 11.52
N ASP A 155 9.12 8.60 11.06
CA ASP A 155 10.08 9.55 11.62
C ASP A 155 9.61 11.02 11.48
N SER A 156 8.78 11.31 10.47
CA SER A 156 8.13 12.61 10.32
C SER A 156 7.01 12.87 11.35
N GLY A 157 6.66 11.87 12.16
CA GLY A 157 5.66 11.96 13.23
C GLY A 157 4.28 11.39 12.87
N TYR A 158 4.11 10.74 11.70
CA TYR A 158 2.83 10.12 11.35
C TYR A 158 2.57 8.86 12.17
N ASN A 159 1.39 8.81 12.79
CA ASN A 159 0.89 7.66 13.53
C ASN A 159 -0.19 6.93 12.73
N PHE A 160 0.06 5.68 12.35
CA PHE A 160 -0.89 4.88 11.58
C PHE A 160 -2.14 4.55 12.40
N ILE A 161 -3.33 4.82 11.84
CA ILE A 161 -4.63 4.41 12.38
C ILE A 161 -4.78 2.89 12.24
N PHE A 162 -4.34 2.35 11.10
CA PHE A 162 -4.34 0.93 10.80
C PHE A 162 -2.90 0.42 10.59
N PRO A 163 -2.14 0.22 11.68
CA PRO A 163 -0.71 -0.10 11.59
C PRO A 163 -0.41 -1.50 11.05
N ASP A 164 -1.40 -2.37 10.99
CA ASP A 164 -1.30 -3.74 10.47
C ASP A 164 -2.61 -4.18 9.79
N PHE A 165 -2.52 -5.26 9.00
CA PHE A 165 -3.66 -5.77 8.26
C PHE A 165 -4.81 -6.26 9.15
N LYS A 166 -4.54 -6.78 10.35
CA LYS A 166 -5.58 -7.30 11.26
C LYS A 166 -6.47 -6.16 11.72
N LYS A 167 -5.85 -5.06 12.21
CA LYS A 167 -6.60 -3.86 12.60
C LYS A 167 -7.42 -3.28 11.45
N GLY A 168 -6.89 -3.31 10.24
CA GLY A 168 -7.58 -2.76 9.08
C GLY A 168 -8.69 -3.65 8.52
N TYR A 169 -8.55 -4.98 8.56
CA TYR A 169 -9.58 -5.88 8.02
C TYR A 169 -10.68 -6.23 9.01
N ILE A 170 -10.45 -6.22 10.34
CA ILE A 170 -11.48 -6.53 11.33
C ILE A 170 -12.75 -5.69 11.13
N PRO A 171 -12.69 -4.34 11.03
CA PRO A 171 -13.89 -3.54 10.78
C PRO A 171 -14.62 -3.92 9.49
N LEU A 172 -13.86 -4.20 8.41
CA LEU A 172 -14.44 -4.58 7.11
C LEU A 172 -15.15 -5.95 7.15
N LEU A 173 -14.69 -6.86 8.00
CA LEU A 173 -15.33 -8.16 8.21
C LEU A 173 -16.62 -8.03 9.02
N LEU A 174 -16.64 -7.12 10.01
CA LEU A 174 -17.82 -6.84 10.83
C LEU A 174 -18.94 -6.17 10.03
N GLU A 175 -18.61 -5.19 9.18
CA GLU A 175 -19.57 -4.55 8.26
C GLU A 175 -20.27 -5.56 7.36
N ASN A 176 -19.56 -6.58 6.88
CA ASN A 176 -20.14 -7.64 6.04
C ASN A 176 -21.12 -8.54 6.80
N ASN A 177 -20.98 -8.66 8.12
CA ASN A 177 -21.90 -9.43 8.96
C ASN A 177 -23.16 -8.63 9.35
N SER A 178 -23.10 -7.29 9.28
CA SER A 178 -24.22 -6.41 9.61
C SER A 178 -25.21 -6.22 8.45
N THR A 179 -24.82 -6.51 7.23
CA THR A 179 -25.68 -6.39 6.02
C THR A 179 -26.63 -7.58 5.82
N PHE A 180 -26.75 -8.50 6.78
CA PHE A 180 -27.70 -9.61 6.75
C PHE A 180 -28.85 -9.44 7.73
N LYS A 181 -29.31 -8.21 7.98
CA LYS A 181 -30.60 -7.94 8.64
C LYS A 181 -31.16 -6.63 8.11
N LEU A 182 -31.91 -6.68 7.03
CA LEU A 182 -33.08 -5.84 6.86
C LEU A 182 -34.20 -6.71 6.32
N PRO A 183 -35.39 -6.60 6.90
CA PRO A 183 -36.55 -7.41 6.56
C PRO A 183 -37.07 -7.09 5.17
#